data_6825adbc99aed59aae4830ec9ac271b5
#
_entry.id   6825adbc99aed59aae4830ec9ac271b5
#
_cell.length_a   1.000
_cell.length_b   1.000
_cell.length_c   1.000
_cell.angle_alpha   90.00
_cell.angle_beta   90.00
_cell.angle_gamma   90.00
#
_symmetry.space_group_name_H-M   'P 1'
#
loop_
_entity.id
_entity.type
_entity.pdbx_description
1 polymer ?
#
loop_
_entity_poly.entity_id
_entity_poly.type
_entity_poly.pdbx_seq_one_letter_code
_entity_poly.pdbx_strand_id
1 'polypeptide(L)'
;MAPPSSSTQELTNLATTDWQYDGEEQQGHQSLPPADRGKAAYLFLAACFMLEALVWGFPFAFGVFNTHYAKLEPFASEGGIANIGTIQSGLMYFAAPFVSLALQRWPHYRRHAAGSGLVLMVAGLVAASFCNSVPALIATQGVMYALGGLVLYFPAMQLIGEWFVQRRGLAFGLVWAGTGVSGIVVPFLLQWLLDTYGFRTTLRVWSVILGIGAAPCVWWVRPRLPIGSANSFRPIEMGFMKKMQFWIFELGNVFQSLGFFLPTLYIPAFALSLGFPDFTGPLALALFNLAFCFGAVLIGTLVDRFHVTVAISVSTIGQMIAVFIFWGLSTSQIMLYFFALLFGCFGGGFSATWSGCVNALQRQEPSGHIDSGLIVSLMAAGKGIGAVISGPLSEWLLSIDTWQGHAGYAYGSGYGVLVVFTGVSATLGGTAWIGRLLSLL
;
A
#
# COMPACT_ATOMS: atom_id res chain seq x y z
N MET A 1 -6.83 40.00 76.86
CA MET A 1 -6.43 38.94 75.85
C MET A 1 -7.60 37.96 75.76
N ALA A 2 -8.38 38.02 74.68
CA ALA A 2 -9.47 37.10 74.45
C ALA A 2 -8.94 35.83 73.73
N PRO A 3 -9.47 34.64 74.06
CA PRO A 3 -9.00 33.40 73.38
C PRO A 3 -9.49 33.39 71.93
N PRO A 4 -8.71 32.74 71.00
CA PRO A 4 -9.05 32.69 69.60
C PRO A 4 -10.31 31.85 69.36
N SER A 5 -11.14 32.30 68.42
CA SER A 5 -12.45 31.75 68.13
C SER A 5 -12.32 30.31 67.53
N SER A 6 -13.29 29.47 67.83
CA SER A 6 -13.39 28.05 67.47
C SER A 6 -13.27 27.76 65.94
N SER A 7 -13.50 28.78 65.12
CA SER A 7 -13.40 28.67 63.63
C SER A 7 -11.99 28.56 63.13
N THR A 8 -10.96 29.02 63.88
CA THR A 8 -9.57 28.95 63.47
C THR A 8 -8.96 27.57 63.78
N GLN A 9 -9.49 26.86 64.77
CA GLN A 9 -9.09 25.51 65.11
C GLN A 9 -9.65 24.44 64.12
N GLU A 10 -10.86 24.66 63.63
CA GLU A 10 -11.44 23.77 62.60
C GLU A 10 -10.69 23.86 61.26
N LEU A 11 -10.27 25.05 60.86
CA LEU A 11 -9.48 25.22 59.62
C LEU A 11 -8.06 24.64 59.73
N THR A 12 -7.50 24.61 60.94
CA THR A 12 -6.18 23.99 61.13
C THR A 12 -6.27 22.46 61.15
N ASN A 13 -7.36 21.90 61.63
CA ASN A 13 -7.61 20.45 61.61
C ASN A 13 -7.96 19.91 60.23
N LEU A 14 -8.53 20.73 59.35
CA LEU A 14 -8.75 20.36 57.94
C LEU A 14 -7.47 20.39 57.08
N ALA A 15 -6.44 21.13 57.51
CA ALA A 15 -5.15 21.23 56.84
C ALA A 15 -4.16 20.10 57.21
N THR A 16 -4.46 19.33 58.27
CA THR A 16 -3.63 18.21 58.75
C THR A 16 -4.26 16.83 58.56
N THR A 17 -5.34 16.74 57.80
CA THR A 17 -5.77 15.43 57.28
C THR A 17 -4.78 15.05 56.23
N ASP A 18 -3.70 14.40 56.66
CA ASP A 18 -2.83 13.61 55.79
C ASP A 18 -3.73 12.76 54.91
N TRP A 19 -3.75 13.10 53.61
CA TRP A 19 -4.15 12.16 52.60
C TRP A 19 -3.07 11.08 52.57
N GLN A 20 -3.15 10.15 53.56
CA GLN A 20 -2.56 8.82 53.35
C GLN A 20 -3.30 8.23 52.15
N TYR A 21 -2.75 8.51 50.98
CA TYR A 21 -2.99 7.70 49.80
C TYR A 21 -2.44 6.32 50.16
N ASP A 22 -3.37 5.43 50.58
CA ASP A 22 -3.06 4.03 50.75
C ASP A 22 -2.30 3.55 49.51
N GLY A 23 -1.05 3.18 49.75
CA GLY A 23 -0.11 2.71 48.71
C GLY A 23 -0.44 1.34 48.14
N GLU A 24 -1.73 1.03 47.92
CA GLU A 24 -2.19 -0.25 47.36
C GLU A 24 -2.66 -0.21 45.90
N GLU A 25 -2.54 0.90 45.19
CA GLU A 25 -2.73 0.91 43.72
C GLU A 25 -1.43 1.13 42.94
N GLN A 26 -0.30 0.65 43.43
CA GLN A 26 0.84 0.31 42.56
C GLN A 26 0.64 -1.05 41.91
N GLN A 27 -0.57 -1.37 41.46
CA GLN A 27 -0.77 -2.44 40.48
C GLN A 27 -0.21 -1.93 39.15
N GLY A 28 1.11 -2.25 38.98
CA GLY A 28 1.70 -2.42 37.66
C GLY A 28 1.28 -1.42 36.57
N HIS A 29 1.73 -0.17 36.68
CA HIS A 29 1.94 0.60 35.46
C HIS A 29 2.95 -0.16 34.58
N GLN A 30 2.48 -1.16 33.86
CA GLN A 30 3.26 -1.74 32.76
C GLN A 30 3.57 -0.58 31.84
N SER A 31 4.80 -0.06 31.97
CA SER A 31 5.28 1.02 31.10
C SER A 31 5.07 0.59 29.66
N LEU A 32 4.23 1.32 28.92
CA LEU A 32 3.97 1.02 27.50
C LEU A 32 5.29 0.91 26.76
N PRO A 33 5.43 -0.05 25.84
CA PRO A 33 6.61 -0.14 24.99
C PRO A 33 6.88 1.21 24.32
N PRO A 34 8.15 1.66 24.22
CA PRO A 34 8.48 2.97 23.65
C PRO A 34 8.00 3.05 22.19
N ALA A 35 7.43 4.20 21.78
CA ALA A 35 7.15 4.47 20.38
C ALA A 35 8.45 4.79 19.62
N ASP A 36 8.49 4.54 18.31
CA ASP A 36 9.61 4.83 17.40
C ASP A 36 10.94 4.14 17.76
N ARG A 37 11.00 3.31 18.81
CA ARG A 37 12.24 2.71 19.35
C ARG A 37 11.96 1.34 19.98
N GLY A 38 13.05 0.59 20.17
CA GLY A 38 13.00 -0.69 20.89
C GLY A 38 12.75 -1.90 20.00
N LYS A 39 13.14 -3.08 20.51
CA LYS A 39 13.08 -4.36 19.77
C LYS A 39 11.65 -4.69 19.31
N ALA A 40 10.63 -4.40 20.11
CA ALA A 40 9.24 -4.70 19.80
C ALA A 40 8.74 -3.90 18.60
N ALA A 41 9.07 -2.59 18.50
CA ALA A 41 8.69 -1.74 17.38
C ALA A 41 9.34 -2.20 16.07
N TYR A 42 10.62 -2.56 16.10
CA TYR A 42 11.31 -3.05 14.90
C TYR A 42 10.86 -4.45 14.48
N LEU A 43 10.54 -5.34 15.42
CA LEU A 43 9.96 -6.65 15.10
C LEU A 43 8.55 -6.52 14.51
N PHE A 44 7.74 -5.60 15.04
CA PHE A 44 6.45 -5.26 14.46
C PHE A 44 6.62 -4.74 13.02
N LEU A 45 7.58 -3.82 12.79
CA LEU A 45 7.84 -3.26 11.46
C LEU A 45 8.35 -4.33 10.48
N ALA A 46 9.23 -5.21 10.92
CA ALA A 46 9.70 -6.35 10.11
C ALA A 46 8.56 -7.31 9.77
N ALA A 47 7.64 -7.56 10.70
CA ALA A 47 6.45 -8.37 10.44
C ALA A 47 5.52 -7.69 9.41
N CYS A 48 5.32 -6.36 9.51
CA CYS A 48 4.55 -5.61 8.51
C CYS A 48 5.20 -5.66 7.12
N PHE A 49 6.52 -5.50 7.04
CA PHE A 49 7.29 -5.62 5.79
C PHE A 49 7.13 -7.01 5.15
N MET A 50 7.24 -8.08 5.94
CA MET A 50 7.07 -9.44 5.46
C MET A 50 5.64 -9.72 4.99
N LEU A 51 4.63 -9.22 5.72
CA LEU A 51 3.24 -9.33 5.29
C LEU A 51 3.00 -8.57 3.97
N GLU A 52 3.55 -7.36 3.83
CA GLU A 52 3.49 -6.61 2.58
C GLU A 52 4.09 -7.41 1.42
N ALA A 53 5.32 -7.92 1.58
CA ALA A 53 6.02 -8.68 0.55
C ALA A 53 5.26 -9.96 0.15
N LEU A 54 4.73 -10.70 1.11
CA LEU A 54 4.06 -11.97 0.87
C LEU A 54 2.66 -11.80 0.29
N VAL A 55 1.89 -10.83 0.82
CA VAL A 55 0.49 -10.62 0.45
C VAL A 55 0.36 -9.94 -0.91
N TRP A 56 1.16 -8.89 -1.16
CA TRP A 56 1.11 -8.12 -2.41
C TRP A 56 2.03 -8.68 -3.51
N GLY A 57 3.08 -9.43 -3.16
CA GLY A 57 4.02 -9.99 -4.15
C GLY A 57 3.35 -10.93 -5.15
N PHE A 58 2.42 -11.74 -4.71
CA PHE A 58 1.72 -12.69 -5.57
C PHE A 58 0.78 -12.03 -6.59
N PRO A 59 -0.11 -11.06 -6.21
CA PRO A 59 -0.89 -10.30 -7.17
C PRO A 59 -0.05 -9.56 -8.21
N PHE A 60 1.05 -8.92 -7.80
CA PHE A 60 1.92 -8.21 -8.73
C PHE A 60 2.73 -9.14 -9.65
N ALA A 61 2.92 -10.39 -9.26
CA ALA A 61 3.53 -11.42 -10.09
C ALA A 61 2.51 -12.20 -10.96
N PHE A 62 1.23 -11.84 -10.95
CA PHE A 62 0.18 -12.58 -11.66
C PHE A 62 0.43 -12.68 -13.19
N GLY A 63 1.14 -11.72 -13.77
CA GLY A 63 1.52 -11.79 -15.19
C GLY A 63 2.19 -13.09 -15.60
N VAL A 64 2.96 -13.71 -14.69
CA VAL A 64 3.61 -15.02 -14.91
C VAL A 64 2.56 -16.13 -15.03
N PHE A 65 1.56 -16.14 -14.15
CA PHE A 65 0.44 -17.09 -14.24
C PHE A 65 -0.43 -16.84 -15.47
N ASN A 66 -0.70 -15.59 -15.81
CA ASN A 66 -1.46 -15.24 -17.01
C ASN A 66 -0.85 -15.84 -18.27
N THR A 67 0.47 -15.69 -18.42
CA THR A 67 1.22 -16.26 -19.56
C THR A 67 1.19 -17.80 -19.55
N HIS A 68 1.25 -18.41 -18.38
CA HIS A 68 1.22 -19.87 -18.24
C HIS A 68 -0.18 -20.43 -18.53
N TYR A 69 -1.23 -19.86 -17.97
CA TYR A 69 -2.63 -20.29 -18.19
C TYR A 69 -3.06 -20.12 -19.65
N ALA A 70 -2.60 -19.06 -20.33
CA ALA A 70 -2.89 -18.83 -21.74
C ALA A 70 -2.34 -19.93 -22.69
N LYS A 71 -1.41 -20.76 -22.21
CA LYS A 71 -0.82 -21.88 -22.97
C LYS A 71 -1.35 -23.24 -22.54
N LEU A 72 -2.13 -23.29 -21.45
CA LEU A 72 -2.54 -24.55 -20.83
C LEU A 72 -4.03 -24.80 -21.01
N GLU A 73 -4.40 -25.93 -21.64
CA GLU A 73 -5.79 -26.37 -21.66
C GLU A 73 -6.23 -26.94 -20.29
N PRO A 74 -7.49 -26.68 -19.87
CA PRO A 74 -8.58 -26.07 -20.63
C PRO A 74 -8.64 -24.53 -20.59
N PHE A 75 -7.75 -23.85 -19.86
CA PHE A 75 -7.82 -22.41 -19.63
C PHE A 75 -7.57 -21.58 -20.90
N ALA A 76 -6.72 -22.08 -21.82
CA ALA A 76 -6.38 -21.39 -23.06
C ALA A 76 -7.62 -21.17 -23.97
N SER A 77 -8.57 -22.09 -23.93
CA SER A 77 -9.83 -22.01 -24.68
C SER A 77 -10.91 -21.17 -23.97
N GLU A 78 -10.75 -20.95 -22.65
CA GLU A 78 -11.67 -20.12 -21.86
C GLU A 78 -11.15 -18.67 -21.83
N GLY A 79 -11.97 -17.70 -22.18
CA GLY A 79 -11.63 -16.28 -22.06
C GLY A 79 -11.55 -15.82 -20.61
N GLY A 80 -10.91 -14.66 -20.37
CA GLY A 80 -10.99 -13.96 -19.08
C GLY A 80 -9.93 -14.34 -18.04
N ILE A 81 -8.80 -14.98 -18.43
CA ILE A 81 -7.69 -15.32 -17.54
C ILE A 81 -7.16 -14.06 -16.82
N ALA A 82 -7.03 -12.95 -17.54
CA ALA A 82 -6.56 -11.67 -16.97
C ALA A 82 -7.46 -11.16 -15.83
N ASN A 83 -8.75 -11.51 -15.83
CA ASN A 83 -9.70 -11.11 -14.79
C ASN A 83 -9.32 -11.69 -13.41
N ILE A 84 -8.59 -12.81 -13.35
CA ILE A 84 -8.14 -13.40 -12.08
C ILE A 84 -7.26 -12.39 -11.33
N GLY A 85 -6.23 -11.85 -11.99
CA GLY A 85 -5.30 -10.88 -11.40
C GLY A 85 -5.93 -9.51 -11.16
N THR A 86 -6.80 -9.06 -12.09
CA THR A 86 -7.51 -7.78 -11.97
C THR A 86 -8.48 -7.80 -10.79
N ILE A 87 -9.28 -8.87 -10.64
CA ILE A 87 -10.19 -9.04 -9.51
C ILE A 87 -9.41 -9.17 -8.21
N GLN A 88 -8.32 -9.93 -8.21
CA GLN A 88 -7.46 -10.08 -7.04
C GLN A 88 -6.94 -8.72 -6.54
N SER A 89 -6.28 -7.95 -7.38
CA SER A 89 -5.74 -6.64 -7.02
C SER A 89 -6.84 -5.61 -6.76
N GLY A 90 -7.85 -5.56 -7.62
CA GLY A 90 -8.98 -4.64 -7.50
C GLY A 90 -9.75 -4.81 -6.20
N LEU A 91 -10.08 -6.06 -5.84
CA LEU A 91 -10.80 -6.35 -4.61
C LEU A 91 -9.98 -6.01 -3.36
N MET A 92 -8.66 -6.27 -3.37
CA MET A 92 -7.76 -5.88 -2.28
C MET A 92 -7.72 -4.37 -2.06
N TYR A 93 -7.79 -3.57 -3.11
CA TYR A 93 -7.85 -2.13 -2.99
C TYR A 93 -9.25 -1.63 -2.60
N PHE A 94 -10.30 -2.05 -3.31
CA PHE A 94 -11.66 -1.52 -3.12
C PHE A 94 -12.33 -1.97 -1.83
N ALA A 95 -12.06 -3.19 -1.35
CA ALA A 95 -12.64 -3.67 -0.10
C ALA A 95 -11.88 -3.17 1.15
N ALA A 96 -10.74 -2.48 0.97
CA ALA A 96 -9.94 -1.94 2.04
C ALA A 96 -10.71 -1.04 3.05
N PRO A 97 -11.52 -0.04 2.63
CA PRO A 97 -12.30 0.76 3.56
C PRO A 97 -13.30 -0.05 4.39
N PHE A 98 -13.96 -1.04 3.79
CA PHE A 98 -14.93 -1.88 4.49
C PHE A 98 -14.28 -2.73 5.58
N VAL A 99 -13.14 -3.35 5.28
CA VAL A 99 -12.38 -4.12 6.27
C VAL A 99 -11.82 -3.19 7.35
N SER A 100 -11.31 -2.01 6.98
CA SER A 100 -10.84 -1.01 7.93
C SER A 100 -11.95 -0.60 8.90
N LEU A 101 -13.15 -0.28 8.42
CA LEU A 101 -14.31 0.07 9.23
C LEU A 101 -14.74 -1.09 10.15
N ALA A 102 -14.77 -2.31 9.64
CA ALA A 102 -15.10 -3.49 10.44
C ALA A 102 -14.10 -3.69 11.60
N LEU A 103 -12.80 -3.56 11.32
CA LEU A 103 -11.75 -3.72 12.32
C LEU A 103 -11.72 -2.59 13.35
N GLN A 104 -12.17 -1.38 12.99
CA GLN A 104 -12.38 -0.28 13.94
C GLN A 104 -13.57 -0.55 14.83
N ARG A 105 -14.66 -1.05 14.27
CA ARG A 105 -15.89 -1.36 15.01
C ARG A 105 -15.66 -2.46 16.04
N TRP A 106 -14.83 -3.46 15.69
CA TRP A 106 -14.53 -4.62 16.53
C TRP A 106 -13.03 -4.80 16.78
N PRO A 107 -12.38 -3.91 17.54
CA PRO A 107 -10.92 -3.91 17.73
C PRO A 107 -10.41 -5.19 18.43
N HIS A 108 -11.21 -5.86 19.24
CA HIS A 108 -10.84 -7.11 19.90
C HIS A 108 -10.58 -8.26 18.92
N TYR A 109 -11.23 -8.21 17.74
CA TYR A 109 -11.10 -9.27 16.73
C TYR A 109 -9.92 -9.06 15.77
N ARG A 110 -9.19 -7.93 15.83
CA ARG A 110 -8.08 -7.62 14.90
C ARG A 110 -7.07 -8.77 14.75
N ARG A 111 -6.68 -9.39 15.86
CA ARG A 111 -5.73 -10.52 15.85
C ARG A 111 -6.35 -11.78 15.26
N HIS A 112 -7.57 -12.11 15.63
CA HIS A 112 -8.30 -13.26 15.09
C HIS A 112 -8.62 -13.05 13.61
N ALA A 113 -8.94 -11.82 13.20
CA ALA A 113 -9.11 -11.45 11.80
C ALA A 113 -7.84 -11.71 10.99
N ALA A 114 -6.67 -11.28 11.46
CA ALA A 114 -5.41 -11.57 10.76
C ALA A 114 -5.17 -13.07 10.60
N GLY A 115 -5.42 -13.87 11.64
CA GLY A 115 -5.30 -15.32 11.58
C GLY A 115 -6.31 -15.97 10.62
N SER A 116 -7.58 -15.56 10.66
CA SER A 116 -8.60 -16.07 9.74
C SER A 116 -8.34 -15.66 8.29
N GLY A 117 -7.82 -14.43 8.08
CA GLY A 117 -7.37 -13.95 6.77
C GLY A 117 -6.26 -14.83 6.18
N LEU A 118 -5.26 -15.20 6.99
CA LEU A 118 -4.21 -16.12 6.57
C LEU A 118 -4.76 -17.49 6.16
N VAL A 119 -5.65 -18.06 6.97
CA VAL A 119 -6.28 -19.35 6.67
C VAL A 119 -7.09 -19.27 5.38
N LEU A 120 -7.89 -18.22 5.19
CA LEU A 120 -8.69 -18.03 3.99
C LEU A 120 -7.81 -17.88 2.73
N MET A 121 -6.72 -17.13 2.83
CA MET A 121 -5.79 -16.89 1.74
C MET A 121 -5.06 -18.18 1.31
N VAL A 122 -4.56 -18.95 2.28
CA VAL A 122 -3.93 -20.25 2.04
C VAL A 122 -4.94 -21.25 1.47
N ALA A 123 -6.15 -21.32 2.04
CA ALA A 123 -7.22 -22.18 1.54
C ALA A 123 -7.62 -21.84 0.11
N GLY A 124 -7.66 -20.54 -0.24
CA GLY A 124 -7.92 -20.08 -1.60
C GLY A 124 -6.88 -20.60 -2.61
N LEU A 125 -5.59 -20.53 -2.28
CA LEU A 125 -4.52 -21.04 -3.15
C LEU A 125 -4.54 -22.57 -3.26
N VAL A 126 -4.77 -23.26 -2.15
CA VAL A 126 -4.90 -24.73 -2.17
C VAL A 126 -6.10 -25.14 -3.01
N ALA A 127 -7.27 -24.50 -2.84
CA ALA A 127 -8.46 -24.75 -3.65
C ALA A 127 -8.21 -24.46 -5.13
N ALA A 128 -7.53 -23.35 -5.45
CA ALA A 128 -7.14 -23.00 -6.82
C ALA A 128 -6.30 -24.10 -7.49
N SER A 129 -5.46 -24.80 -6.72
CA SER A 129 -4.66 -25.90 -7.26
C SER A 129 -5.48 -27.11 -7.76
N PHE A 130 -6.75 -27.18 -7.44
CA PHE A 130 -7.68 -28.23 -7.91
C PHE A 130 -8.63 -27.74 -9.00
N CYS A 131 -8.61 -26.45 -9.35
CA CYS A 131 -9.51 -25.86 -10.34
C CYS A 131 -9.11 -26.31 -11.76
N ASN A 132 -10.17 -26.47 -12.61
CA ASN A 132 -10.04 -26.83 -14.04
C ASN A 132 -10.77 -25.85 -14.95
N SER A 133 -11.26 -24.70 -14.43
CA SER A 133 -11.95 -23.66 -15.19
C SER A 133 -11.55 -22.27 -14.72
N VAL A 134 -11.57 -21.28 -15.62
CA VAL A 134 -11.26 -19.88 -15.29
C VAL A 134 -12.19 -19.29 -14.24
N PRO A 135 -13.52 -19.51 -14.27
CA PRO A 135 -14.42 -19.01 -13.20
C PRO A 135 -14.07 -19.55 -11.81
N ALA A 136 -13.65 -20.83 -11.71
CA ALA A 136 -13.21 -21.41 -10.44
C ALA A 136 -11.91 -20.79 -9.95
N LEU A 137 -10.97 -20.49 -10.84
CA LEU A 137 -9.72 -19.74 -10.50
C LEU A 137 -10.05 -18.31 -10.06
N ILE A 138 -11.00 -17.63 -10.70
CA ILE A 138 -11.45 -16.30 -10.26
C ILE A 138 -11.99 -16.36 -8.84
N ALA A 139 -12.82 -17.34 -8.52
CA ALA A 139 -13.40 -17.47 -7.18
C ALA A 139 -12.34 -17.78 -6.11
N THR A 140 -11.38 -18.65 -6.41
CA THR A 140 -10.38 -19.14 -5.45
C THR A 140 -9.12 -18.29 -5.42
N GLN A 141 -8.40 -18.20 -6.52
CA GLN A 141 -7.14 -17.43 -6.64
C GLN A 141 -7.41 -15.92 -6.68
N GLY A 142 -8.52 -15.47 -7.27
CA GLY A 142 -8.95 -14.08 -7.31
C GLY A 142 -9.59 -13.64 -5.99
N VAL A 143 -10.85 -14.05 -5.74
CA VAL A 143 -11.68 -13.51 -4.66
C VAL A 143 -11.23 -14.01 -3.27
N MET A 144 -11.09 -15.33 -3.07
CA MET A 144 -10.74 -15.86 -1.74
C MET A 144 -9.36 -15.38 -1.30
N TYR A 145 -8.38 -15.39 -2.21
CA TYR A 145 -7.05 -14.84 -1.92
C TYR A 145 -7.13 -13.36 -1.55
N ALA A 146 -7.83 -12.54 -2.33
CA ALA A 146 -7.94 -11.12 -2.11
C ALA A 146 -8.58 -10.78 -0.75
N LEU A 147 -9.70 -11.42 -0.42
CA LEU A 147 -10.38 -11.21 0.86
C LEU A 147 -9.52 -11.68 2.03
N GLY A 148 -8.90 -12.87 1.91
CA GLY A 148 -7.99 -13.39 2.93
C GLY A 148 -6.78 -12.47 3.13
N GLY A 149 -6.13 -12.04 2.05
CA GLY A 149 -4.99 -11.14 2.09
C GLY A 149 -5.32 -9.78 2.70
N LEU A 150 -6.47 -9.22 2.36
CA LEU A 150 -6.93 -7.95 2.90
C LEU A 150 -7.18 -8.03 4.42
N VAL A 151 -7.87 -9.07 4.87
CA VAL A 151 -8.17 -9.28 6.30
C VAL A 151 -6.89 -9.60 7.10
N LEU A 152 -5.91 -10.25 6.49
CA LEU A 152 -4.59 -10.49 7.08
C LEU A 152 -3.77 -9.20 7.21
N TYR A 153 -3.77 -8.35 6.18
CA TYR A 153 -2.87 -7.21 6.03
C TYR A 153 -3.33 -5.97 6.78
N PHE A 154 -4.63 -5.65 6.74
CA PHE A 154 -5.14 -4.37 7.26
C PHE A 154 -4.96 -4.16 8.77
N PRO A 155 -5.04 -5.19 9.65
CA PRO A 155 -4.70 -5.02 11.06
C PRO A 155 -3.28 -4.46 11.27
N ALA A 156 -2.32 -4.91 10.47
CA ALA A 156 -0.94 -4.41 10.52
C ALA A 156 -0.88 -2.91 10.15
N MET A 157 -1.54 -2.52 9.06
CA MET A 157 -1.57 -1.11 8.59
C MET A 157 -2.19 -0.16 9.61
N GLN A 158 -3.26 -0.57 10.29
CA GLN A 158 -3.90 0.26 11.31
C GLN A 158 -3.00 0.49 12.53
N LEU A 159 -2.17 -0.49 12.88
CA LEU A 159 -1.34 -0.43 14.07
C LEU A 159 -0.01 0.32 13.87
N ILE A 160 0.42 0.60 12.63
CA ILE A 160 1.67 1.33 12.37
C ILE A 160 1.69 2.67 13.11
N GLY A 161 0.57 3.42 13.11
CA GLY A 161 0.46 4.71 13.78
C GLY A 161 0.54 4.64 15.31
N GLU A 162 0.31 3.47 15.93
CA GLU A 162 0.49 3.26 17.37
C GLU A 162 1.97 3.05 17.73
N TRP A 163 2.72 2.37 16.87
CA TRP A 163 4.13 2.03 17.07
C TRP A 163 5.08 3.12 16.61
N PHE A 164 4.73 3.85 15.53
CA PHE A 164 5.54 4.89 14.92
C PHE A 164 4.75 6.20 14.85
N VAL A 165 5.20 7.20 15.64
CA VAL A 165 4.55 8.52 15.75
C VAL A 165 5.39 9.57 15.03
N GLN A 166 6.68 9.71 15.39
CA GLN A 166 7.60 10.69 14.80
C GLN A 166 8.17 10.22 13.45
N ARG A 167 8.38 8.91 13.28
CA ARG A 167 8.95 8.29 12.08
C ARG A 167 7.92 7.49 11.30
N ARG A 168 6.70 7.98 11.26
CA ARG A 168 5.56 7.27 10.65
C ARG A 168 5.73 7.11 9.15
N GLY A 169 6.19 8.15 8.45
CA GLY A 169 6.45 8.11 7.02
C GLY A 169 7.55 7.11 6.66
N LEU A 170 8.65 7.10 7.41
CA LEU A 170 9.70 6.10 7.26
C LEU A 170 9.17 4.68 7.49
N ALA A 171 8.34 4.47 8.51
CA ALA A 171 7.75 3.16 8.79
C ALA A 171 6.87 2.67 7.64
N PHE A 172 5.97 3.50 7.13
CA PHE A 172 5.17 3.17 5.95
C PHE A 172 6.04 2.95 4.70
N GLY A 173 7.06 3.80 4.49
CA GLY A 173 8.01 3.63 3.39
C GLY A 173 8.75 2.30 3.42
N LEU A 174 9.21 1.88 4.62
CA LEU A 174 9.84 0.56 4.81
C LEU A 174 8.86 -0.58 4.55
N VAL A 175 7.61 -0.48 5.01
CA VAL A 175 6.61 -1.52 4.75
C VAL A 175 6.37 -1.64 3.24
N TRP A 176 6.13 -0.56 2.52
CA TRP A 176 5.89 -0.61 1.08
C TRP A 176 7.13 -0.99 0.25
N ALA A 177 8.34 -0.81 0.79
CA ALA A 177 9.54 -1.39 0.17
C ALA A 177 9.46 -2.92 0.07
N GLY A 178 8.66 -3.59 0.91
CA GLY A 178 8.35 -5.01 0.81
C GLY A 178 7.73 -5.40 -0.53
N THR A 179 6.82 -4.56 -1.07
CA THR A 179 6.28 -4.74 -2.43
C THR A 179 7.37 -4.71 -3.49
N GLY A 180 8.32 -3.78 -3.40
CA GLY A 180 9.44 -3.70 -4.34
C GLY A 180 10.34 -4.94 -4.28
N VAL A 181 10.70 -5.40 -3.07
CA VAL A 181 11.49 -6.63 -2.88
C VAL A 181 10.77 -7.84 -3.47
N SER A 182 9.47 -7.98 -3.18
CA SER A 182 8.67 -9.07 -3.71
C SER A 182 8.53 -9.00 -5.24
N GLY A 183 8.40 -7.79 -5.80
CA GLY A 183 8.35 -7.56 -7.25
C GLY A 183 9.64 -7.96 -7.99
N ILE A 184 10.77 -8.07 -7.29
CA ILE A 184 12.01 -8.63 -7.85
C ILE A 184 12.02 -10.15 -7.72
N VAL A 185 11.74 -10.68 -6.52
CA VAL A 185 12.00 -12.09 -6.20
C VAL A 185 10.86 -13.02 -6.66
N VAL A 186 9.62 -12.62 -6.40
CA VAL A 186 8.45 -13.50 -6.55
C VAL A 186 8.21 -13.92 -8.01
N PRO A 187 8.28 -13.02 -9.03
CA PRO A 187 8.06 -13.43 -10.41
C PRO A 187 9.04 -14.50 -10.88
N PHE A 188 10.33 -14.37 -10.55
CA PHE A 188 11.34 -15.36 -10.93
C PHE A 188 11.13 -16.71 -10.24
N LEU A 189 10.80 -16.67 -8.94
CA LEU A 189 10.50 -17.89 -8.18
C LEU A 189 9.27 -18.60 -8.74
N LEU A 190 8.19 -17.85 -9.01
CA LEU A 190 6.96 -18.41 -9.57
C LEU A 190 7.15 -18.92 -10.99
N GLN A 191 7.90 -18.21 -11.83
CA GLN A 191 8.22 -18.67 -13.19
C GLN A 191 8.98 -19.99 -13.15
N TRP A 192 10.04 -20.09 -12.33
CA TRP A 192 10.81 -21.32 -12.18
C TRP A 192 9.94 -22.48 -11.68
N LEU A 193 9.06 -22.23 -10.70
CA LEU A 193 8.16 -23.26 -10.18
C LEU A 193 7.13 -23.70 -11.25
N LEU A 194 6.57 -22.77 -12.01
CA LEU A 194 5.60 -23.05 -13.08
C LEU A 194 6.21 -23.88 -14.18
N ASP A 195 7.43 -23.52 -14.63
CA ASP A 195 8.13 -24.22 -15.72
C ASP A 195 8.58 -25.63 -15.30
N THR A 196 8.93 -25.81 -14.01
CA THR A 196 9.46 -27.09 -13.51
C THR A 196 8.36 -28.04 -13.02
N TYR A 197 7.36 -27.53 -12.31
CA TYR A 197 6.37 -28.34 -11.58
C TYR A 197 4.92 -28.10 -11.99
N GLY A 198 4.65 -27.11 -12.85
CA GLY A 198 3.31 -26.71 -13.27
C GLY A 198 2.51 -25.96 -12.20
N PHE A 199 1.36 -25.40 -12.60
CA PHE A 199 0.61 -24.44 -11.77
C PHE A 199 0.07 -25.02 -10.46
N ARG A 200 -0.38 -26.29 -10.47
CA ARG A 200 -0.97 -26.94 -9.27
C ARG A 200 0.04 -27.05 -8.15
N THR A 201 1.25 -27.50 -8.45
CA THR A 201 2.34 -27.61 -7.46
C THR A 201 2.82 -26.22 -7.04
N THR A 202 2.95 -25.28 -7.98
CA THR A 202 3.35 -23.90 -7.69
C THR A 202 2.40 -23.23 -6.71
N LEU A 203 1.08 -23.34 -6.89
CA LEU A 203 0.08 -22.78 -5.96
C LEU A 203 0.17 -23.42 -4.57
N ARG A 204 0.39 -24.74 -4.47
CA ARG A 204 0.59 -25.43 -3.20
C ARG A 204 1.89 -25.02 -2.51
N VAL A 205 3.00 -24.95 -3.24
CA VAL A 205 4.28 -24.48 -2.71
C VAL A 205 4.17 -23.04 -2.21
N TRP A 206 3.55 -22.15 -3.02
CA TRP A 206 3.33 -20.78 -2.61
C TRP A 206 2.43 -20.66 -1.38
N SER A 207 1.39 -21.50 -1.27
CA SER A 207 0.52 -21.53 -0.07
C SER A 207 1.29 -21.91 1.20
N VAL A 208 2.25 -22.84 1.09
CA VAL A 208 3.14 -23.22 2.21
C VAL A 208 4.10 -22.10 2.57
N ILE A 209 4.76 -21.49 1.57
CA ILE A 209 5.66 -20.33 1.78
C ILE A 209 4.91 -19.21 2.51
N LEU A 210 3.70 -18.91 2.05
CA LEU A 210 2.84 -17.89 2.63
C LEU A 210 2.41 -18.25 4.05
N GLY A 211 1.99 -19.49 4.29
CA GLY A 211 1.61 -19.98 5.62
C GLY A 211 2.76 -19.88 6.62
N ILE A 212 3.94 -20.41 6.26
CA ILE A 212 5.13 -20.40 7.14
C ILE A 212 5.67 -18.99 7.33
N GLY A 213 5.69 -18.17 6.28
CA GLY A 213 6.23 -16.80 6.36
C GLY A 213 5.31 -15.83 7.09
N ALA A 214 3.99 -15.92 6.90
CA ALA A 214 3.03 -14.99 7.50
C ALA A 214 2.60 -15.37 8.92
N ALA A 215 2.56 -16.66 9.28
CA ALA A 215 2.12 -17.08 10.61
C ALA A 215 2.92 -16.45 11.78
N PRO A 216 4.26 -16.42 11.77
CA PRO A 216 5.01 -15.70 12.81
C PRO A 216 4.77 -14.19 12.78
N CYS A 217 4.51 -13.61 11.60
CA CYS A 217 4.22 -12.19 11.48
C CYS A 217 2.90 -11.82 12.17
N VAL A 218 1.85 -12.66 12.03
CA VAL A 218 0.57 -12.47 12.74
C VAL A 218 0.77 -12.43 14.26
N TRP A 219 1.72 -13.19 14.79
CA TRP A 219 2.04 -13.17 16.21
C TRP A 219 2.64 -11.82 16.66
N TRP A 220 3.48 -11.18 15.84
CA TRP A 220 4.15 -9.91 16.14
C TRP A 220 3.28 -8.69 15.84
N VAL A 221 2.21 -8.82 15.03
CA VAL A 221 1.24 -7.75 14.78
C VAL A 221 0.31 -7.60 15.98
N ARG A 222 0.76 -6.79 16.96
CA ARG A 222 0.06 -6.54 18.23
C ARG A 222 -0.20 -5.04 18.42
N PRO A 223 -1.33 -4.66 19.02
CA PRO A 223 -1.55 -3.27 19.41
C PRO A 223 -0.51 -2.89 20.48
N ARG A 224 -0.01 -1.67 20.40
CA ARG A 224 0.86 -1.07 21.41
C ARG A 224 0.05 -0.53 22.58
N LEU A 225 -1.11 0.04 22.28
CA LEU A 225 -2.01 0.61 23.27
C LEU A 225 -2.95 -0.47 23.80
N PRO A 226 -3.23 -0.50 25.11
CA PRO A 226 -4.19 -1.43 25.67
C PRO A 226 -5.58 -1.15 25.07
N ILE A 227 -6.24 -2.21 24.64
CA ILE A 227 -7.63 -2.13 24.21
C ILE A 227 -8.44 -1.89 25.49
N GLY A 228 -8.98 -0.69 25.64
CA GLY A 228 -9.80 -0.35 26.81
C GLY A 228 -10.91 -1.38 27.02
N SER A 229 -11.17 -1.75 28.27
CA SER A 229 -12.19 -2.76 28.67
C SER A 229 -13.62 -2.30 28.39
N ALA A 230 -13.82 -1.04 28.02
CA ALA A 230 -15.13 -0.52 27.68
C ALA A 230 -15.60 -1.08 26.35
N ASN A 231 -16.79 -1.65 26.34
CA ASN A 231 -17.68 -1.88 25.23
C ASN A 231 -18.00 -0.58 24.44
N SER A 232 -17.12 0.40 24.48
CA SER A 232 -17.27 1.70 23.84
C SER A 232 -17.15 1.51 22.34
N PHE A 233 -18.30 1.44 21.71
CA PHE A 233 -18.43 1.71 20.29
C PHE A 233 -17.73 3.04 20.02
N ARG A 234 -16.51 3.00 19.48
CA ARG A 234 -15.88 4.23 19.01
C ARG A 234 -16.72 4.73 17.84
N PRO A 235 -17.28 5.93 17.90
CA PRO A 235 -17.97 6.50 16.75
C PRO A 235 -16.96 6.59 15.61
N ILE A 236 -17.38 6.17 14.42
CA ILE A 236 -16.56 6.30 13.24
C ILE A 236 -16.64 7.77 12.80
N GLU A 237 -15.57 8.51 13.05
CA GLU A 237 -15.51 9.91 12.66
C GLU A 237 -15.14 10.02 11.17
N MET A 238 -16.12 10.34 10.36
CA MET A 238 -15.96 10.62 8.92
C MET A 238 -15.94 12.12 8.61
N GLY A 239 -15.79 12.98 9.61
CA GLY A 239 -15.80 14.44 9.46
C GLY A 239 -14.76 14.95 8.47
N PHE A 240 -13.60 14.31 8.38
CA PHE A 240 -12.54 14.66 7.46
C PHE A 240 -12.95 14.54 5.96
N MET A 241 -13.92 13.68 5.62
CA MET A 241 -14.44 13.57 4.25
C MET A 241 -15.21 14.82 3.80
N LYS A 242 -15.65 15.68 4.72
CA LYS A 242 -16.26 16.98 4.39
C LYS A 242 -15.20 18.04 4.07
N LYS A 243 -13.93 17.80 4.38
CA LYS A 243 -12.84 18.74 4.14
C LYS A 243 -12.36 18.65 2.70
N MET A 244 -12.26 19.80 2.04
CA MET A 244 -11.73 19.90 0.67
C MET A 244 -10.31 19.33 0.57
N GLN A 245 -9.51 19.47 1.62
CA GLN A 245 -8.15 18.95 1.69
C GLN A 245 -8.07 17.44 1.43
N PHE A 246 -8.99 16.64 2.01
CA PHE A 246 -9.06 15.21 1.77
C PHE A 246 -9.26 14.90 0.28
N TRP A 247 -10.21 15.59 -0.36
CA TRP A 247 -10.52 15.36 -1.77
C TRP A 247 -9.40 15.82 -2.71
N ILE A 248 -8.66 16.86 -2.37
CA ILE A 248 -7.48 17.28 -3.14
C ILE A 248 -6.40 16.18 -3.11
N PHE A 249 -6.12 15.60 -1.94
CA PHE A 249 -5.17 14.49 -1.81
C PHE A 249 -5.66 13.24 -2.53
N GLU A 250 -6.94 12.89 -2.37
CA GLU A 250 -7.53 11.70 -2.99
C GLU A 250 -7.59 11.82 -4.51
N LEU A 251 -7.98 12.96 -5.05
CA LEU A 251 -8.01 13.22 -6.48
C LEU A 251 -6.62 13.12 -7.10
N GLY A 252 -5.60 13.71 -6.44
CA GLY A 252 -4.21 13.56 -6.86
C GLY A 252 -3.74 12.10 -6.85
N ASN A 253 -4.14 11.35 -5.83
CA ASN A 253 -3.85 9.93 -5.71
C ASN A 253 -4.50 9.11 -6.84
N VAL A 254 -5.77 9.38 -7.17
CA VAL A 254 -6.47 8.72 -8.29
C VAL A 254 -5.80 9.04 -9.62
N PHE A 255 -5.50 10.32 -9.90
CA PHE A 255 -4.81 10.70 -11.13
C PHE A 255 -3.44 10.03 -11.26
N GLN A 256 -2.63 10.07 -10.20
CA GLN A 256 -1.33 9.42 -10.21
C GLN A 256 -1.46 7.91 -10.48
N SER A 257 -2.45 7.25 -9.89
CA SER A 257 -2.62 5.81 -10.02
C SER A 257 -3.05 5.38 -11.42
N LEU A 258 -3.82 6.19 -12.15
CA LEU A 258 -4.21 5.92 -13.55
C LEU A 258 -3.00 5.75 -14.48
N GLY A 259 -1.92 6.53 -14.26
CA GLY A 259 -0.69 6.40 -15.03
C GLY A 259 0.34 5.43 -14.45
N PHE A 260 0.27 5.16 -13.14
CA PHE A 260 1.31 4.40 -12.44
C PHE A 260 1.45 2.95 -12.94
N PHE A 261 0.32 2.27 -13.21
CA PHE A 261 0.33 0.87 -13.62
C PHE A 261 0.70 0.65 -15.08
N LEU A 262 0.57 1.67 -15.94
CA LEU A 262 0.80 1.54 -17.38
C LEU A 262 2.25 1.13 -17.73
N PRO A 263 3.29 1.78 -17.19
CA PRO A 263 4.65 1.36 -17.47
C PRO A 263 4.94 -0.07 -17.06
N THR A 264 4.44 -0.52 -15.90
CA THR A 264 4.69 -1.88 -15.41
C THR A 264 4.09 -2.95 -16.31
N LEU A 265 2.99 -2.63 -17.00
CA LEU A 265 2.35 -3.52 -17.97
C LEU A 265 3.09 -3.56 -19.31
N TYR A 266 3.62 -2.40 -19.77
CA TYR A 266 4.04 -2.24 -21.15
C TYR A 266 5.56 -2.08 -21.36
N ILE A 267 6.40 -1.91 -20.32
CA ILE A 267 7.86 -1.82 -20.48
C ILE A 267 8.45 -2.99 -21.27
N PRO A 268 8.07 -4.27 -21.01
CA PRO A 268 8.63 -5.36 -21.80
C PRO A 268 8.22 -5.32 -23.28
N ALA A 269 6.94 -5.07 -23.55
CA ALA A 269 6.43 -4.99 -24.91
C ALA A 269 7.01 -3.78 -25.67
N PHE A 270 7.16 -2.64 -24.98
CA PHE A 270 7.81 -1.45 -25.53
C PHE A 270 9.28 -1.71 -25.87
N ALA A 271 10.04 -2.38 -25.00
CA ALA A 271 11.43 -2.74 -25.28
C ALA A 271 11.57 -3.61 -26.53
N LEU A 272 10.68 -4.60 -26.69
CA LEU A 272 10.66 -5.46 -27.88
C LEU A 272 10.26 -4.68 -29.14
N SER A 273 9.32 -3.72 -29.05
CA SER A 273 8.90 -2.90 -30.19
C SER A 273 10.03 -2.00 -30.74
N LEU A 274 11.01 -1.66 -29.89
CA LEU A 274 12.22 -0.93 -30.28
C LEU A 274 13.35 -1.86 -30.80
N GLY A 275 13.11 -3.17 -30.86
CA GLY A 275 14.10 -4.14 -31.30
C GLY A 275 15.20 -4.44 -30.28
N PHE A 276 14.97 -4.14 -29.00
CA PHE A 276 15.92 -4.46 -27.94
C PHE A 276 15.89 -5.96 -27.61
N PRO A 277 16.99 -6.52 -27.06
CA PRO A 277 17.04 -7.92 -26.63
C PRO A 277 15.93 -8.28 -25.64
N ASP A 278 15.44 -9.51 -25.67
CA ASP A 278 14.35 -10.03 -24.85
C ASP A 278 14.56 -9.81 -23.34
N PHE A 279 15.82 -9.79 -22.90
CA PHE A 279 16.19 -9.54 -21.50
C PHE A 279 15.99 -8.09 -21.05
N THR A 280 15.92 -7.12 -21.97
CA THR A 280 15.85 -5.68 -21.64
C THR A 280 14.59 -5.32 -20.87
N GLY A 281 13.44 -5.83 -21.26
CA GLY A 281 12.16 -5.58 -20.60
C GLY A 281 12.11 -6.11 -19.16
N PRO A 282 12.38 -7.41 -18.94
CA PRO A 282 12.47 -7.98 -17.59
C PRO A 282 13.48 -7.27 -16.68
N LEU A 283 14.65 -6.90 -17.21
CA LEU A 283 15.65 -6.16 -16.46
C LEU A 283 15.15 -4.76 -16.07
N ALA A 284 14.49 -4.05 -16.98
CA ALA A 284 13.90 -2.75 -16.68
C ALA A 284 12.84 -2.85 -15.58
N LEU A 285 11.99 -3.87 -15.57
CA LEU A 285 11.03 -4.11 -14.48
C LEU A 285 11.72 -4.44 -13.15
N ALA A 286 12.79 -5.23 -13.17
CA ALA A 286 13.58 -5.51 -11.98
C ALA A 286 14.22 -4.23 -11.41
N LEU A 287 14.78 -3.37 -12.27
CA LEU A 287 15.32 -2.05 -11.89
C LEU A 287 14.23 -1.12 -11.35
N PHE A 288 13.03 -1.13 -11.97
CA PHE A 288 11.87 -0.40 -11.46
C PHE A 288 11.53 -0.82 -10.02
N ASN A 289 11.40 -2.12 -9.76
CA ASN A 289 11.07 -2.65 -8.44
C ASN A 289 12.18 -2.38 -7.41
N LEU A 290 13.45 -2.47 -7.82
CA LEU A 290 14.58 -2.11 -6.98
C LEU A 290 14.53 -0.63 -6.57
N ALA A 291 14.31 0.25 -7.54
CA ALA A 291 14.18 1.68 -7.30
C ALA A 291 12.93 2.03 -6.48
N PHE A 292 11.85 1.28 -6.63
CA PHE A 292 10.65 1.40 -5.78
C PHE A 292 10.98 1.20 -4.30
N CYS A 293 11.81 0.20 -3.94
CA CYS A 293 12.23 -0.02 -2.56
C CYS A 293 12.89 1.24 -1.97
N PHE A 294 13.86 1.81 -2.67
CA PHE A 294 14.56 3.02 -2.22
C PHE A 294 13.64 4.24 -2.21
N GLY A 295 12.81 4.38 -3.24
CA GLY A 295 11.86 5.48 -3.39
C GLY A 295 10.82 5.53 -2.27
N ALA A 296 10.26 4.40 -1.89
CA ALA A 296 9.30 4.32 -0.80
C ALA A 296 9.89 4.80 0.53
N VAL A 297 11.13 4.40 0.83
CA VAL A 297 11.87 4.84 2.02
C VAL A 297 12.25 6.33 1.93
N LEU A 298 12.71 6.78 0.76
CA LEU A 298 13.08 8.18 0.52
C LEU A 298 11.87 9.11 0.71
N ILE A 299 10.77 8.85 0.03
CA ILE A 299 9.54 9.66 0.10
C ILE A 299 8.94 9.60 1.51
N GLY A 300 8.92 8.42 2.15
CA GLY A 300 8.48 8.27 3.53
C GLY A 300 9.31 9.13 4.51
N THR A 301 10.63 9.15 4.33
CA THR A 301 11.53 10.00 5.13
C THR A 301 11.32 11.50 4.88
N LEU A 302 11.03 11.88 3.62
CA LEU A 302 10.68 13.26 3.28
C LEU A 302 9.39 13.71 3.97
N VAL A 303 8.38 12.84 4.02
CA VAL A 303 7.11 13.09 4.73
C VAL A 303 7.32 13.35 6.22
N ASP A 304 8.25 12.65 6.85
CA ASP A 304 8.54 12.86 8.28
C ASP A 304 9.27 14.17 8.57
N ARG A 305 10.03 14.70 7.60
CA ARG A 305 10.84 15.91 7.77
C ARG A 305 10.19 17.19 7.24
N PHE A 306 9.38 17.06 6.20
CA PHE A 306 8.79 18.19 5.49
C PHE A 306 7.26 18.05 5.43
N HIS A 307 6.60 19.14 5.02
CA HIS A 307 5.16 19.09 4.76
C HIS A 307 4.86 18.12 3.60
N VAL A 308 3.74 17.40 3.68
CA VAL A 308 3.37 16.37 2.69
C VAL A 308 3.35 16.89 1.24
N THR A 309 2.97 18.16 1.03
CA THR A 309 2.99 18.76 -0.31
C THR A 309 4.38 18.79 -0.94
N VAL A 310 5.45 18.91 -0.15
CA VAL A 310 6.83 18.84 -0.64
C VAL A 310 7.14 17.43 -1.14
N ALA A 311 6.79 16.41 -0.36
CA ALA A 311 7.00 15.02 -0.77
C ALA A 311 6.20 14.65 -2.03
N ILE A 312 4.95 15.11 -2.13
CA ILE A 312 4.12 14.95 -3.34
C ILE A 312 4.77 15.67 -4.52
N SER A 313 5.25 16.92 -4.35
CA SER A 313 5.89 17.68 -5.44
C SER A 313 7.16 17.00 -5.93
N VAL A 314 8.03 16.54 -5.02
CA VAL A 314 9.25 15.81 -5.37
C VAL A 314 8.93 14.53 -6.15
N SER A 315 7.96 13.76 -5.68
CA SER A 315 7.49 12.55 -6.37
C SER A 315 6.93 12.88 -7.77
N THR A 316 6.06 13.90 -7.88
CA THR A 316 5.46 14.32 -9.14
C THR A 316 6.50 14.79 -10.16
N ILE A 317 7.42 15.67 -9.74
CA ILE A 317 8.47 16.19 -10.63
C ILE A 317 9.39 15.06 -11.10
N GLY A 318 9.77 14.16 -10.19
CA GLY A 318 10.57 12.99 -10.53
C GLY A 318 9.88 12.06 -11.55
N GLN A 319 8.57 11.84 -11.41
CA GLN A 319 7.78 11.07 -12.37
C GLN A 319 7.68 11.78 -13.72
N MET A 320 7.45 13.11 -13.72
CA MET A 320 7.40 13.91 -14.97
C MET A 320 8.72 13.80 -15.75
N ILE A 321 9.85 13.97 -15.07
CA ILE A 321 11.19 13.85 -15.68
C ILE A 321 11.37 12.42 -16.23
N ALA A 322 11.03 11.42 -15.44
CA ALA A 322 11.14 10.03 -15.85
C ALA A 322 10.33 9.76 -17.13
N VAL A 323 9.07 10.17 -17.17
CA VAL A 323 8.17 9.85 -18.28
C VAL A 323 8.44 10.71 -19.50
N PHE A 324 8.45 12.05 -19.35
CA PHE A 324 8.56 12.92 -20.53
C PHE A 324 9.97 12.95 -21.12
N ILE A 325 11.02 12.80 -20.32
CA ILE A 325 12.38 12.84 -20.82
C ILE A 325 12.90 11.43 -21.10
N PHE A 326 12.96 10.56 -20.07
CA PHE A 326 13.63 9.27 -20.22
C PHE A 326 12.80 8.25 -20.98
N TRP A 327 11.48 8.21 -20.81
CA TRP A 327 10.63 7.31 -21.61
C TRP A 327 10.30 7.93 -22.96
N GLY A 328 9.82 9.16 -22.99
CA GLY A 328 9.37 9.84 -24.22
C GLY A 328 10.46 10.06 -25.26
N LEU A 329 11.72 10.25 -24.83
CA LEU A 329 12.88 10.37 -25.72
C LEU A 329 13.69 9.08 -25.82
N SER A 330 13.17 7.95 -25.34
CA SER A 330 13.90 6.69 -25.30
C SER A 330 14.17 6.15 -26.69
N THR A 331 15.48 6.02 -27.03
CA THR A 331 16.00 5.38 -28.25
C THR A 331 17.03 4.30 -27.93
N SER A 332 17.36 4.15 -26.65
CA SER A 332 18.39 3.21 -26.20
C SER A 332 17.94 2.47 -24.93
N GLN A 333 18.50 1.28 -24.75
CA GLN A 333 18.29 0.48 -23.54
C GLN A 333 18.66 1.26 -22.26
N ILE A 334 19.73 2.04 -22.32
CA ILE A 334 20.21 2.84 -21.18
C ILE A 334 19.15 3.86 -20.74
N MET A 335 18.53 4.57 -21.69
CA MET A 335 17.45 5.52 -21.36
C MET A 335 16.24 4.81 -20.74
N LEU A 336 15.89 3.62 -21.24
CA LEU A 336 14.80 2.82 -20.68
C LEU A 336 15.11 2.37 -19.23
N TYR A 337 16.36 2.03 -18.94
CA TYR A 337 16.78 1.69 -17.59
C TYR A 337 16.75 2.90 -16.64
N PHE A 338 17.19 4.07 -17.10
CA PHE A 338 17.05 5.30 -16.32
C PHE A 338 15.59 5.67 -16.09
N PHE A 339 14.73 5.51 -17.11
CA PHE A 339 13.28 5.66 -16.92
C PHE A 339 12.77 4.73 -15.82
N ALA A 340 13.09 3.44 -15.88
CA ALA A 340 12.64 2.46 -14.91
C ALA A 340 13.10 2.79 -13.48
N LEU A 341 14.37 3.20 -13.32
CA LEU A 341 14.91 3.62 -12.02
C LEU A 341 14.21 4.86 -11.48
N LEU A 342 14.08 5.92 -12.29
CA LEU A 342 13.47 7.16 -11.83
C LEU A 342 11.97 6.99 -11.57
N PHE A 343 11.26 6.33 -12.48
CA PHE A 343 9.82 6.12 -12.33
C PHE A 343 9.50 5.18 -11.16
N GLY A 344 10.31 4.12 -10.97
CA GLY A 344 10.21 3.24 -9.82
C GLY A 344 10.42 4.00 -8.50
N CYS A 345 11.47 4.83 -8.43
CA CYS A 345 11.80 5.60 -7.23
C CYS A 345 10.67 6.61 -6.88
N PHE A 346 10.27 7.43 -7.82
CA PHE A 346 9.34 8.52 -7.56
C PHE A 346 7.88 8.10 -7.71
N GLY A 347 7.53 7.29 -8.69
CA GLY A 347 6.17 6.79 -8.90
C GLY A 347 5.78 5.71 -7.89
N GLY A 348 6.66 4.75 -7.66
CA GLY A 348 6.47 3.71 -6.65
C GLY A 348 6.42 4.28 -5.24
N GLY A 349 7.31 5.22 -4.92
CA GLY A 349 7.37 5.90 -3.63
C GLY A 349 6.16 6.78 -3.32
N PHE A 350 5.31 7.13 -4.30
CA PHE A 350 4.16 8.03 -4.09
C PHE A 350 3.23 7.57 -2.97
N SER A 351 2.96 6.28 -2.83
CA SER A 351 2.09 5.74 -1.76
C SER A 351 2.59 6.09 -0.35
N ALA A 352 3.90 6.32 -0.17
CA ALA A 352 4.46 6.75 1.11
C ALA A 352 3.96 8.15 1.55
N THR A 353 3.47 8.98 0.61
CA THR A 353 2.86 10.28 0.91
C THR A 353 1.54 10.15 1.69
N TRP A 354 0.86 8.99 1.64
CA TRP A 354 -0.40 8.78 2.35
C TRP A 354 -0.27 8.99 3.86
N SER A 355 0.87 8.61 4.45
CA SER A 355 1.14 8.87 5.86
C SER A 355 1.19 10.36 6.19
N GLY A 356 1.71 11.18 5.26
CA GLY A 356 1.71 12.63 5.36
C GLY A 356 0.32 13.25 5.20
N CYS A 357 -0.50 12.71 4.29
CA CYS A 357 -1.90 13.12 4.16
C CYS A 357 -2.68 12.85 5.44
N VAL A 358 -2.46 11.69 6.07
CA VAL A 358 -3.03 11.36 7.39
C VAL A 358 -2.61 12.41 8.43
N ASN A 359 -1.31 12.71 8.54
CA ASN A 359 -0.80 13.67 9.50
C ASN A 359 -1.38 15.08 9.26
N ALA A 360 -1.51 15.51 8.00
CA ALA A 360 -2.08 16.79 7.64
C ALA A 360 -3.56 16.91 8.03
N LEU A 361 -4.36 15.86 7.79
CA LEU A 361 -5.76 15.82 8.15
C LEU A 361 -5.98 15.74 9.67
N GLN A 362 -5.15 14.97 10.39
CA GLN A 362 -5.22 14.86 11.85
C GLN A 362 -4.89 16.18 12.56
N ARG A 363 -3.93 16.97 12.05
CA ARG A 363 -3.58 18.29 12.62
C ARG A 363 -4.72 19.31 12.57
N GLN A 364 -5.65 19.16 11.66
CA GLN A 364 -6.80 20.07 11.52
C GLN A 364 -8.02 19.67 12.36
N GLU A 365 -7.98 18.52 13.03
CA GLU A 365 -9.05 18.07 13.92
C GLU A 365 -8.60 18.16 15.39
N PRO A 366 -9.11 19.13 16.13
CA PRO A 366 -8.75 19.31 17.55
C PRO A 366 -9.16 18.11 18.43
N SER A 367 -10.20 17.37 18.04
CA SER A 367 -10.66 16.16 18.73
C SER A 367 -9.69 14.98 18.66
N GLY A 368 -8.72 15.02 17.72
CA GLY A 368 -7.60 14.08 17.66
C GLY A 368 -7.95 12.62 17.35
N HIS A 369 -9.19 12.29 17.01
CA HIS A 369 -9.67 10.91 16.97
C HIS A 369 -9.82 10.31 15.57
N ILE A 370 -9.31 10.99 14.52
CA ILE A 370 -9.35 10.42 13.16
C ILE A 370 -8.45 9.20 13.10
N ASP A 371 -9.05 8.05 12.78
CA ASP A 371 -8.30 6.80 12.59
C ASP A 371 -7.47 6.87 11.28
N SER A 372 -6.18 6.70 11.45
CA SER A 372 -5.22 6.71 10.35
C SER A 372 -5.43 5.56 9.36
N GLY A 373 -5.86 4.40 9.86
CA GLY A 373 -6.12 3.24 9.02
C GLY A 373 -7.29 3.48 8.07
N LEU A 374 -8.30 4.24 8.48
CA LEU A 374 -9.42 4.59 7.60
C LEU A 374 -8.98 5.50 6.46
N ILE A 375 -8.19 6.55 6.75
CA ILE A 375 -7.67 7.42 5.68
C ILE A 375 -6.79 6.63 4.71
N VAL A 376 -5.86 5.82 5.22
CA VAL A 376 -4.99 4.98 4.37
C VAL A 376 -5.82 4.01 3.52
N SER A 377 -6.90 3.45 4.07
CA SER A 377 -7.76 2.53 3.31
C SER A 377 -8.55 3.22 2.20
N LEU A 378 -8.97 4.47 2.41
CA LEU A 378 -9.61 5.28 1.37
C LEU A 378 -8.61 5.66 0.28
N MET A 379 -7.38 6.09 0.64
CA MET A 379 -6.30 6.32 -0.32
C MET A 379 -5.97 5.05 -1.12
N ALA A 380 -5.99 3.88 -0.47
CA ALA A 380 -5.84 2.61 -1.16
C ALA A 380 -6.97 2.36 -2.15
N ALA A 381 -8.23 2.65 -1.79
CA ALA A 381 -9.37 2.52 -2.70
C ALA A 381 -9.24 3.44 -3.93
N GLY A 382 -8.80 4.68 -3.74
CA GLY A 382 -8.48 5.59 -4.85
C GLY A 382 -7.39 5.05 -5.77
N LYS A 383 -6.33 4.46 -5.20
CA LYS A 383 -5.29 3.78 -6.00
C LYS A 383 -5.86 2.57 -6.75
N GLY A 384 -6.82 1.88 -6.16
CA GLY A 384 -7.54 0.76 -6.79
C GLY A 384 -8.28 1.16 -8.06
N ILE A 385 -8.79 2.39 -8.16
CA ILE A 385 -9.41 2.91 -9.38
C ILE A 385 -8.42 2.81 -10.54
N GLY A 386 -7.18 3.30 -10.34
CA GLY A 386 -6.13 3.20 -11.34
C GLY A 386 -5.76 1.77 -11.68
N ALA A 387 -5.65 0.89 -10.67
CA ALA A 387 -5.29 -0.51 -10.88
C ALA A 387 -6.31 -1.26 -11.77
N VAL A 388 -7.62 -1.03 -11.55
CA VAL A 388 -8.70 -1.69 -12.32
C VAL A 388 -8.86 -1.09 -13.71
N ILE A 389 -8.77 0.24 -13.82
CA ILE A 389 -9.01 0.96 -15.07
C ILE A 389 -7.81 0.87 -16.01
N SER A 390 -6.59 0.71 -15.48
CA SER A 390 -5.35 0.75 -16.28
C SER A 390 -5.33 -0.24 -17.46
N GLY A 391 -5.88 -1.44 -17.30
CA GLY A 391 -5.98 -2.43 -18.37
C GLY A 391 -6.83 -1.94 -19.55
N PRO A 392 -8.15 -1.78 -19.38
CA PRO A 392 -9.04 -1.27 -20.45
C PRO A 392 -8.62 0.08 -21.01
N LEU A 393 -8.14 0.97 -20.13
CA LEU A 393 -7.65 2.29 -20.54
C LEU A 393 -6.44 2.19 -21.46
N SER A 394 -5.49 1.33 -21.14
CA SER A 394 -4.28 1.14 -21.95
C SER A 394 -4.59 0.55 -23.33
N GLU A 395 -5.50 -0.42 -23.41
CA GLU A 395 -5.97 -0.97 -24.69
C GLU A 395 -6.60 0.11 -25.56
N TRP A 396 -7.45 0.96 -24.96
CA TRP A 396 -8.05 2.09 -25.67
C TRP A 396 -6.99 3.11 -26.11
N LEU A 397 -6.04 3.47 -25.26
CA LEU A 397 -4.97 4.41 -25.60
C LEU A 397 -4.07 3.88 -26.73
N LEU A 398 -3.77 2.59 -26.75
CA LEU A 398 -2.98 1.94 -27.81
C LEU A 398 -3.75 1.81 -29.13
N SER A 399 -5.10 1.84 -29.10
CA SER A 399 -5.92 1.88 -30.32
C SER A 399 -5.91 3.25 -31.01
N ILE A 400 -5.42 4.29 -30.33
CA ILE A 400 -5.32 5.65 -30.86
C ILE A 400 -4.01 5.82 -31.61
N ASP A 401 -4.05 5.69 -32.92
CA ASP A 401 -2.84 5.66 -33.79
C ASP A 401 -2.48 7.02 -34.38
N THR A 402 -2.89 8.13 -33.73
CA THR A 402 -2.78 9.49 -34.27
C THR A 402 -1.35 10.02 -34.39
N TRP A 403 -0.40 9.48 -33.61
CA TRP A 403 0.98 10.03 -33.56
C TRP A 403 2.05 9.08 -34.09
N GLN A 404 1.67 7.89 -34.49
CA GLN A 404 2.62 6.90 -35.00
C GLN A 404 3.27 7.41 -36.28
N GLY A 405 4.61 7.49 -36.27
CA GLY A 405 5.40 8.00 -37.39
C GLY A 405 5.42 9.52 -37.59
N HIS A 406 4.63 10.30 -36.82
CA HIS A 406 4.59 11.76 -36.94
C HIS A 406 5.40 12.50 -35.87
N ALA A 407 5.67 11.85 -34.74
CA ALA A 407 6.53 12.38 -33.68
C ALA A 407 7.89 11.65 -33.66
N GLY A 408 8.91 12.28 -33.10
CA GLY A 408 10.22 11.67 -32.92
C GLY A 408 10.30 10.78 -31.68
N TYR A 409 11.27 9.87 -31.66
CA TYR A 409 11.59 9.02 -30.50
C TYR A 409 10.42 8.10 -30.09
N ALA A 410 10.28 7.81 -28.79
CA ALA A 410 9.20 6.96 -28.28
C ALA A 410 7.79 7.59 -28.45
N TYR A 411 7.70 8.91 -28.59
CA TYR A 411 6.44 9.60 -28.87
C TYR A 411 5.85 9.21 -30.25
N GLY A 412 6.69 8.90 -31.22
CA GLY A 412 6.28 8.44 -32.54
C GLY A 412 6.11 6.93 -32.66
N SER A 413 6.29 6.18 -31.57
CA SER A 413 5.99 4.74 -31.50
C SER A 413 4.49 4.52 -31.28
N GLY A 414 4.00 3.27 -31.46
CA GLY A 414 2.64 2.88 -31.09
C GLY A 414 2.30 3.08 -29.59
N TYR A 415 3.29 3.43 -28.76
CA TYR A 415 3.15 3.71 -27.35
C TYR A 415 3.14 5.21 -27.00
N GLY A 416 3.26 6.11 -28.00
CA GLY A 416 3.39 7.56 -27.77
C GLY A 416 2.24 8.16 -26.96
N VAL A 417 1.00 7.78 -27.29
CA VAL A 417 -0.20 8.23 -26.54
C VAL A 417 -0.16 7.77 -25.09
N LEU A 418 0.31 6.53 -24.86
CA LEU A 418 0.43 5.97 -23.51
C LEU A 418 1.50 6.68 -22.67
N VAL A 419 2.62 7.07 -23.29
CA VAL A 419 3.69 7.90 -22.67
C VAL A 419 3.12 9.24 -22.22
N VAL A 420 2.43 9.96 -23.13
CA VAL A 420 1.85 11.26 -22.82
C VAL A 420 0.77 11.16 -21.73
N PHE A 421 -0.11 10.18 -21.81
CA PHE A 421 -1.14 9.96 -20.79
C PHE A 421 -0.50 9.71 -19.41
N THR A 422 0.52 8.83 -19.34
CA THR A 422 1.24 8.55 -18.10
C THR A 422 1.88 9.80 -17.53
N GLY A 423 2.52 10.63 -18.36
CA GLY A 423 3.13 11.90 -17.92
C GLY A 423 2.11 12.92 -17.45
N VAL A 424 0.98 13.07 -18.15
CA VAL A 424 -0.11 13.98 -17.76
C VAL A 424 -0.75 13.53 -16.46
N SER A 425 -1.07 12.24 -16.33
CA SER A 425 -1.66 11.69 -15.09
C SER A 425 -0.71 11.83 -13.90
N ALA A 426 0.60 11.61 -14.08
CA ALA A 426 1.60 11.85 -13.05
C ALA A 426 1.63 13.34 -12.65
N THR A 427 1.55 14.28 -13.61
CA THR A 427 1.49 15.73 -13.35
C THR A 427 0.25 16.09 -12.54
N LEU A 428 -0.91 15.56 -12.92
CA LEU A 428 -2.16 15.74 -12.19
C LEU A 428 -2.12 15.10 -10.80
N GLY A 429 -1.27 14.11 -10.55
CA GLY A 429 -0.97 13.61 -9.21
C GLY A 429 -0.45 14.67 -8.25
N GLY A 430 0.11 15.78 -8.77
CA GLY A 430 0.57 16.93 -8.02
C GLY A 430 -0.51 17.97 -7.63
N THR A 431 -1.81 17.64 -7.69
CA THR A 431 -2.92 18.56 -7.33
C THR A 431 -2.77 19.19 -5.94
N ALA A 432 -2.11 18.54 -5.01
CA ALA A 432 -1.80 19.07 -3.68
C ALA A 432 -0.97 20.38 -3.76
N TRP A 433 -0.10 20.54 -4.75
CA TRP A 433 0.66 21.77 -4.96
C TRP A 433 -0.27 22.91 -5.37
N ILE A 434 -1.22 22.65 -6.26
CA ILE A 434 -2.25 23.62 -6.68
C ILE A 434 -3.11 24.01 -5.48
N GLY A 435 -3.53 23.01 -4.67
CA GLY A 435 -4.29 23.26 -3.44
C GLY A 435 -3.57 24.17 -2.47
N ARG A 436 -2.23 24.04 -2.35
CA ARG A 436 -1.41 24.92 -1.52
C ARG A 436 -1.29 26.33 -2.08
N LEU A 437 -1.14 26.49 -3.40
CA LEU A 437 -1.11 27.81 -4.05
C LEU A 437 -2.43 28.57 -3.86
N LEU A 438 -3.55 27.86 -3.82
CA LEU A 438 -4.89 28.41 -3.59
C LEU A 438 -5.22 28.56 -2.11
N SER A 439 -4.26 28.33 -1.19
CA SER A 439 -4.47 28.38 0.27
C SER A 439 -5.59 27.45 0.77
N LEU A 440 -5.82 26.36 0.07
CA LEU A 440 -6.80 25.32 0.43
C LEU A 440 -6.18 24.20 1.29
N LEU A 441 -4.85 24.17 1.45
CA LEU A 441 -4.05 23.17 2.17
C LEU A 441 -3.20 23.81 3.25
#